data_cd2e37d4d69a8223d63eea92d7ef623b
#
_entry.id   cd2e37d4d69a8223d63eea92d7ef623b
#
_cell.length_a   1.000
_cell.length_b   1.000
_cell.length_c   1.000
_cell.angle_alpha   90.00
_cell.angle_beta   90.00
_cell.angle_gamma   90.00
#
_symmetry.space_group_name_H-M   'P 1'
#
loop_
_entity.id
_entity.type
_entity.pdbx_description
1 polymer ?
#
loop_
_entity_poly.entity_id
_entity_poly.type
_entity_poly.pdbx_seq_one_letter_code
_entity_poly.pdbx_strand_id
1 'polypeptide(L)'
;MWPPKFSDAIDACNVARRRSERLVTAGLAQPDINKVATVIVTARDCARIATLTSQMLERGSKYAYPLCGICAQACAELAEACEKHSKIEAFSRCAEACRKCAEECSKLAKAKKPAAR
;
A
#
# COMPACT_ATOMS: atom_id res chain seq x y z
N MET A 1 18.20 -6.93 11.53
CA MET A 1 17.60 -7.70 10.44
C MET A 1 16.19 -8.14 10.81
N TRP A 2 15.28 -8.04 9.88
CA TRP A 2 13.90 -8.46 10.12
C TRP A 2 13.75 -9.97 9.93
N PRO A 3 12.71 -10.57 10.55
CA PRO A 3 12.42 -11.98 10.32
C PRO A 3 12.12 -12.24 8.83
N PRO A 4 12.57 -13.41 8.31
CA PRO A 4 12.32 -13.72 6.88
C PRO A 4 10.86 -13.63 6.45
N LYS A 5 9.93 -13.95 7.34
CA LYS A 5 8.49 -13.91 7.02
C LYS A 5 7.99 -12.50 6.71
N PHE A 6 8.75 -11.46 7.08
CA PHE A 6 8.36 -10.08 6.81
C PHE A 6 8.82 -9.59 5.44
N SER A 7 9.74 -10.31 4.81
CA SER A 7 10.39 -9.88 3.58
C SER A 7 9.40 -9.55 2.47
N ASP A 8 8.43 -10.44 2.24
CA ASP A 8 7.46 -10.24 1.17
C ASP A 8 6.57 -9.03 1.43
N ALA A 9 6.17 -8.82 2.68
CA ALA A 9 5.34 -7.67 3.02
C ALA A 9 6.13 -6.36 2.89
N ILE A 10 7.39 -6.35 3.32
CA ILE A 10 8.24 -5.18 3.17
C ILE A 10 8.39 -4.80 1.70
N ASP A 11 8.69 -5.78 0.86
CA ASP A 11 8.84 -5.54 -0.57
C ASP A 11 7.54 -5.05 -1.18
N ALA A 12 6.43 -5.67 -0.83
CA ALA A 12 5.12 -5.28 -1.36
C ALA A 12 4.74 -3.86 -0.94
N CYS A 13 5.02 -3.48 0.31
CA CYS A 13 4.78 -2.12 0.78
C CYS A 13 5.61 -1.11 0.00
N ASN A 14 6.88 -1.43 -0.26
CA ASN A 14 7.76 -0.53 -0.98
C ASN A 14 7.32 -0.36 -2.44
N VAL A 15 6.86 -1.43 -3.09
CA VAL A 15 6.33 -1.34 -4.45
C VAL A 15 5.05 -0.52 -4.47
N ALA A 16 4.13 -0.78 -3.52
CA ALA A 16 2.87 -0.04 -3.43
C ALA A 16 3.14 1.46 -3.24
N ARG A 17 4.11 1.82 -2.39
CA ARG A 17 4.48 3.21 -2.20
C ARG A 17 4.93 3.86 -3.50
N ARG A 18 5.85 3.21 -4.23
CA ARG A 18 6.36 3.76 -5.49
C ARG A 18 5.26 3.93 -6.52
N ARG A 19 4.39 2.95 -6.64
CA ARG A 19 3.29 3.01 -7.60
C ARG A 19 2.28 4.09 -7.22
N SER A 20 2.04 4.26 -5.92
CA SER A 20 1.14 5.32 -5.43
C SER A 20 1.70 6.70 -5.74
N GLU A 21 3.02 6.90 -5.56
CA GLU A 21 3.65 8.17 -5.90
C GLU A 21 3.55 8.45 -7.41
N ARG A 22 3.78 7.46 -8.23
CA ARG A 22 3.65 7.62 -9.69
C ARG A 22 2.22 7.93 -10.10
N LEU A 23 1.26 7.32 -9.41
CA LEU A 23 -0.16 7.61 -9.66
C LEU A 23 -0.47 9.08 -9.41
N VAL A 24 0.07 9.65 -8.34
CA VAL A 24 -0.17 11.05 -8.03
C VAL A 24 0.27 11.92 -9.20
N THR A 25 1.47 11.71 -9.71
CA THR A 25 1.98 12.49 -10.83
C THR A 25 1.12 12.30 -12.08
N ALA A 26 0.80 11.05 -12.41
CA ALA A 26 -0.01 10.75 -13.59
C ALA A 26 -1.43 11.31 -13.45
N GLY A 27 -1.99 11.24 -12.24
CA GLY A 27 -3.33 11.75 -11.98
C GLY A 27 -3.42 13.26 -12.12
N LEU A 28 -2.40 13.97 -11.63
CA LEU A 28 -2.36 15.43 -11.74
C LEU A 28 -2.24 15.89 -13.19
N ALA A 29 -1.76 15.03 -14.09
CA ALA A 29 -1.63 15.35 -15.50
C ALA A 29 -2.89 15.02 -16.31
N GLN A 30 -3.94 14.46 -15.70
CA GLN A 30 -5.15 14.12 -16.44
C GLN A 30 -5.94 15.36 -16.83
N PRO A 31 -6.49 15.38 -18.06
CA PRO A 31 -7.29 16.54 -18.51
C PRO A 31 -8.49 16.82 -17.62
N ASP A 32 -9.13 15.78 -17.10
CA ASP A 32 -10.27 15.93 -16.19
C ASP A 32 -9.87 15.46 -14.80
N ILE A 33 -9.11 16.31 -14.13
CA ILE A 33 -8.55 15.98 -12.81
C ILE A 33 -9.63 15.69 -11.78
N ASN A 34 -10.81 16.29 -11.93
CA ASN A 34 -11.89 16.07 -10.96
C ASN A 34 -12.31 14.62 -10.89
N LYS A 35 -12.20 13.89 -11.99
CA LYS A 35 -12.58 12.47 -12.01
C LYS A 35 -11.62 11.60 -11.21
N VAL A 36 -10.40 12.06 -11.00
CA VAL A 36 -9.38 11.26 -10.32
C VAL A 36 -8.89 11.89 -9.02
N ALA A 37 -9.43 13.03 -8.63
CA ALA A 37 -8.96 13.76 -7.45
C ALA A 37 -9.00 12.92 -6.19
N THR A 38 -10.09 12.19 -5.95
CA THR A 38 -10.23 11.34 -4.77
C THR A 38 -9.21 10.21 -4.76
N VAL A 39 -8.95 9.63 -5.95
CA VAL A 39 -7.94 8.57 -6.07
C VAL A 39 -6.56 9.11 -5.74
N ILE A 40 -6.24 10.33 -6.19
CA ILE A 40 -4.96 10.97 -5.89
C ILE A 40 -4.78 11.13 -4.37
N VAL A 41 -5.81 11.61 -3.69
CA VAL A 41 -5.75 11.80 -2.22
C VAL A 41 -5.55 10.45 -1.53
N THR A 42 -6.30 9.44 -1.93
CA THR A 42 -6.19 8.10 -1.37
C THR A 42 -4.80 7.52 -1.61
N ALA A 43 -4.23 7.76 -2.79
CA ALA A 43 -2.88 7.29 -3.12
C ALA A 43 -1.83 7.94 -2.22
N ARG A 44 -1.99 9.21 -1.91
CA ARG A 44 -1.06 9.89 -1.00
C ARG A 44 -1.10 9.29 0.40
N ASP A 45 -2.30 9.02 0.89
CA ASP A 45 -2.46 8.40 2.20
C ASP A 45 -1.85 7.00 2.19
N CYS A 46 -2.13 6.23 1.16
CA CYS A 46 -1.63 4.86 1.04
C CYS A 46 -0.09 4.83 1.00
N ALA A 47 0.52 5.76 0.27
CA ALA A 47 1.98 5.84 0.19
C ALA A 47 2.60 6.05 1.57
N ARG A 48 2.00 6.91 2.39
CA ARG A 48 2.51 7.18 3.73
C ARG A 48 2.32 5.98 4.65
N ILE A 49 1.16 5.36 4.58
CA ILE A 49 0.87 4.17 5.40
C ILE A 49 1.81 3.03 5.03
N ALA A 50 2.02 2.80 3.73
CA ALA A 50 2.91 1.73 3.27
C ALA A 50 4.36 1.98 3.71
N THR A 51 4.80 3.24 3.65
CA THR A 51 6.14 3.60 4.09
C THR A 51 6.32 3.32 5.57
N LEU A 52 5.38 3.76 6.39
CA LEU A 52 5.44 3.54 7.83
C LEU A 52 5.41 2.05 8.16
N THR A 53 4.54 1.31 7.48
CA THR A 53 4.40 -0.12 7.72
C THR A 53 5.69 -0.87 7.40
N SER A 54 6.33 -0.58 6.26
CA SER A 54 7.58 -1.24 5.89
C SER A 54 8.68 -0.93 6.90
N GLN A 55 8.76 0.31 7.36
CA GLN A 55 9.77 0.71 8.34
C GLN A 55 9.57 -0.02 9.67
N MET A 56 8.33 -0.15 10.11
CA MET A 56 8.03 -0.85 11.36
C MET A 56 8.30 -2.35 11.25
N LEU A 57 8.04 -2.92 10.09
CA LEU A 57 8.38 -4.32 9.83
C LEU A 57 9.89 -4.54 9.86
N GLU A 58 10.65 -3.63 9.25
CA GLU A 58 12.11 -3.73 9.21
C GLU A 58 12.70 -3.68 10.60
N ARG A 59 12.08 -2.94 11.50
CA ARG A 59 12.55 -2.80 12.89
C ARG A 59 12.05 -3.92 13.80
N GLY A 60 11.20 -4.80 13.31
CA GLY A 60 10.59 -5.82 14.15
C GLY A 60 9.69 -5.24 15.23
N SER A 61 9.05 -4.10 14.95
CA SER A 61 8.22 -3.40 15.93
C SER A 61 6.93 -4.16 16.21
N LYS A 62 6.51 -4.17 17.47
CA LYS A 62 5.20 -4.74 17.81
C LYS A 62 4.06 -3.98 17.17
N TYR A 63 4.29 -2.72 16.79
CA TYR A 63 3.28 -1.91 16.13
C TYR A 63 3.12 -2.26 14.66
N ALA A 64 4.00 -3.08 14.10
CA ALA A 64 3.89 -3.49 12.70
C ALA A 64 2.61 -4.28 12.43
N TYR A 65 2.17 -5.10 13.38
CA TYR A 65 0.99 -5.95 13.15
C TYR A 65 -0.29 -5.13 12.96
N PRO A 66 -0.65 -4.20 13.86
CA PRO A 66 -1.80 -3.36 13.60
C PRO A 66 -1.64 -2.48 12.36
N LEU A 67 -0.41 -2.02 12.07
CA LEU A 67 -0.18 -1.25 10.86
C LEU A 67 -0.39 -2.07 9.59
N CYS A 68 -0.04 -3.35 9.63
CA CYS A 68 -0.32 -4.25 8.50
C CYS A 68 -1.82 -4.33 8.20
N GLY A 69 -2.66 -4.35 9.23
CA GLY A 69 -4.10 -4.34 9.05
C GLY A 69 -4.59 -3.05 8.39
N ILE A 70 -4.09 -1.92 8.86
CA ILE A 70 -4.42 -0.61 8.29
C ILE A 70 -3.91 -0.51 6.85
N CYS A 71 -2.69 -0.96 6.61
CA CYS A 71 -2.08 -0.93 5.29
C CYS A 71 -2.87 -1.80 4.31
N ALA A 72 -3.27 -2.99 4.73
CA ALA A 72 -4.06 -3.88 3.89
C ALA A 72 -5.38 -3.22 3.49
N GLN A 73 -6.05 -2.56 4.43
CA GLN A 73 -7.30 -1.86 4.14
C GLN A 73 -7.08 -0.70 3.17
N ALA A 74 -6.09 0.14 3.43
CA ALA A 74 -5.80 1.29 2.59
C ALA A 74 -5.44 0.86 1.17
N CYS A 75 -4.62 -0.18 1.03
CA CYS A 75 -4.22 -0.69 -0.27
C CYS A 75 -5.39 -1.30 -1.03
N ALA A 76 -6.26 -2.03 -0.35
CA ALA A 76 -7.44 -2.62 -1.00
C ALA A 76 -8.38 -1.52 -1.51
N GLU A 77 -8.58 -0.48 -0.72
CA GLU A 77 -9.43 0.63 -1.12
C GLU A 77 -8.84 1.41 -2.30
N LEU A 78 -7.53 1.63 -2.28
CA LEU A 78 -6.88 2.30 -3.39
C LEU A 78 -6.94 1.44 -4.66
N ALA A 79 -6.72 0.14 -4.54
CA ALA A 79 -6.79 -0.76 -5.68
C ALA A 79 -8.17 -0.73 -6.32
N GLU A 80 -9.23 -0.77 -5.50
CA GLU A 80 -10.60 -0.71 -6.00
C GLU A 80 -10.84 0.59 -6.75
N ALA A 81 -10.39 1.72 -6.20
CA ALA A 81 -10.55 3.02 -6.85
C ALA A 81 -9.78 3.08 -8.17
N CYS A 82 -8.56 2.55 -8.19
CA CYS A 82 -7.73 2.53 -9.39
C CYS A 82 -8.31 1.66 -10.50
N GLU A 83 -8.96 0.57 -10.13
CA GLU A 83 -9.53 -0.36 -11.12
C GLU A 83 -10.64 0.28 -11.95
N LYS A 84 -11.23 1.35 -11.46
CA LYS A 84 -12.21 2.12 -12.22
C LYS A 84 -11.57 2.99 -13.30
N HIS A 85 -10.25 3.10 -13.30
CA HIS A 85 -9.49 3.90 -14.25
C HIS A 85 -8.38 3.07 -14.89
N SER A 86 -8.67 1.82 -15.19
CA SER A 86 -7.66 0.84 -15.63
C SER A 86 -7.02 1.16 -16.97
N LYS A 87 -7.61 2.07 -17.75
CA LYS A 87 -7.01 2.51 -19.02
C LYS A 87 -5.79 3.41 -18.81
N ILE A 88 -5.65 4.00 -17.63
CA ILE A 88 -4.48 4.81 -17.30
C ILE A 88 -3.45 3.88 -16.69
N GLU A 89 -2.32 3.70 -17.40
CA GLU A 89 -1.33 2.70 -17.01
C GLU A 89 -0.88 2.84 -15.54
N ALA A 90 -0.60 4.06 -15.10
CA ALA A 90 -0.15 4.27 -13.73
C ALA A 90 -1.18 3.79 -12.71
N PHE A 91 -2.46 3.94 -13.01
CA PHE A 91 -3.55 3.49 -12.14
C PHE A 91 -3.66 1.98 -12.13
N SER A 92 -3.57 1.37 -13.30
CA SER A 92 -3.61 -0.09 -13.44
C SER A 92 -2.44 -0.74 -12.69
N ARG A 93 -1.23 -0.20 -12.84
CA ARG A 93 -0.06 -0.72 -12.15
C ARG A 93 -0.14 -0.52 -10.65
N CYS A 94 -0.71 0.61 -10.21
CA CYS A 94 -0.91 0.86 -8.79
C CYS A 94 -1.90 -0.14 -8.20
N ALA A 95 -3.00 -0.41 -8.92
CA ALA A 95 -3.99 -1.38 -8.46
C ALA A 95 -3.34 -2.74 -8.23
N GLU A 96 -2.53 -3.19 -9.18
CA GLU A 96 -1.85 -4.49 -9.08
C GLU A 96 -0.93 -4.54 -7.86
N ALA A 97 -0.11 -3.50 -7.68
CA ALA A 97 0.81 -3.43 -6.56
C ALA A 97 0.08 -3.36 -5.22
N CYS A 98 -1.02 -2.62 -5.17
CA CYS A 98 -1.81 -2.49 -3.94
C CYS A 98 -2.54 -3.78 -3.59
N ARG A 99 -3.03 -4.53 -4.58
CA ARG A 99 -3.62 -5.84 -4.32
C ARG A 99 -2.60 -6.79 -3.71
N LYS A 100 -1.38 -6.79 -4.24
CA LYS A 100 -0.31 -7.62 -3.69
C LYS A 100 0.03 -7.20 -2.27
N CYS A 101 0.15 -5.91 -2.04
CA CYS A 101 0.46 -5.39 -0.70
C CYS A 101 -0.64 -5.74 0.30
N ALA A 102 -1.90 -5.59 -0.11
CA ALA A 102 -3.03 -5.94 0.76
C ALA A 102 -2.98 -7.42 1.13
N GLU A 103 -2.65 -8.28 0.17
CA GLU A 103 -2.54 -9.72 0.42
C GLU A 103 -1.45 -10.03 1.43
N GLU A 104 -0.23 -9.50 1.22
CA GLU A 104 0.89 -9.80 2.10
C GLU A 104 0.69 -9.21 3.51
N CYS A 105 0.18 -7.99 3.60
CA CYS A 105 -0.08 -7.37 4.89
C CYS A 105 -1.21 -8.08 5.64
N SER A 106 -2.24 -8.55 4.93
CA SER A 106 -3.34 -9.28 5.57
C SER A 106 -2.85 -10.56 6.23
N LYS A 107 -1.90 -11.25 5.62
CA LYS A 107 -1.34 -12.48 6.21
C LYS A 107 -0.71 -12.18 7.56
N LEU A 108 0.03 -11.09 7.67
CA LEU A 108 0.68 -10.72 8.92
C LEU A 108 -0.31 -10.18 9.95
N ALA A 109 -1.31 -9.43 9.50
CA ALA A 109 -2.32 -8.89 10.40
C ALA A 109 -3.14 -9.99 11.07
N LYS A 110 -3.38 -11.08 10.34
CA LYS A 110 -4.16 -12.22 10.85
C LYS A 110 -3.33 -13.15 11.73
N ALA A 111 -2.03 -13.14 11.56
CA ALA A 111 -1.16 -13.99 12.37
C ALA A 111 -1.22 -13.53 13.80
N LYS A 112 -1.17 -14.48 14.74
CA LYS A 112 -1.05 -14.12 16.15
C LYS A 112 0.28 -13.43 16.31
N LYS A 113 0.26 -12.22 16.84
CA LYS A 113 1.50 -11.53 17.06
C LYS A 113 2.24 -12.20 18.20
N PRO A 114 3.57 -12.26 18.14
CA PRO A 114 4.35 -12.81 19.23
C PRO A 114 4.29 -11.91 20.44
N ALA A 115 4.81 -12.40 21.54
CA ALA A 115 4.97 -11.57 22.73
C ALA A 115 5.73 -10.30 22.35
N ALA A 116 5.43 -9.22 23.04
CA ALA A 116 6.08 -7.95 22.77
C ALA A 116 7.59 -8.10 22.88
N ARG A 117 8.29 -7.48 21.95
CA ARG A 117 9.73 -7.44 22.00
C ARG A 117 10.21 -6.59 23.18
#